data_260f7eaaae942adaa486c07c80e84355
#
_entry.id   260f7eaaae942adaa486c07c80e84355
#
_cell.length_a   1.000
_cell.length_b   1.000
_cell.length_c   1.000
_cell.angle_alpha   90.00
_cell.angle_beta   90.00
_cell.angle_gamma   90.00
#
_symmetry.space_group_name_H-M   'P 1'
#
loop_
_entity.id
_entity.type
_entity.pdbx_description
1 polymer ?
#
loop_
_entity_poly.entity_id
_entity_poly.type
_entity_poly.pdbx_seq_one_letter_code
_entity_poly.pdbx_strand_id
1 'polypeptide(L)'
;GPLVTDIAPGYDHITSAIGAAHIAMGGTAMLCYVTPKEHLGLPNRDDVKTGVITYKIAAHSADVAKGHPGARAWDDAMSKARFEFRWNDQFALSLDPETAQAYHDETLPSEPAKTAHFCSMCGPKFCSMRISQDIRDMFGGQMAELGMPTLGEQVRAAAHGSAPEEGMQEKSAEFRRNGSQVYLREDADLA
;
A
#
# COMPACT_ATOMS: atom_id res chain seq x y z
N GLY A 1 -4.57 0.61 21.25
CA GLY A 1 -3.28 -0.09 21.28
C GLY A 1 -3.43 -1.56 21.02
N PRO A 2 -2.36 -2.32 21.02
CA PRO A 2 -1.11 -1.88 21.64
C PRO A 2 -0.29 -0.93 20.77
N LEU A 3 0.47 -0.05 21.41
CA LEU A 3 1.54 0.69 20.75
C LEU A 3 2.67 -0.30 20.42
N VAL A 4 3.17 -0.28 19.21
CA VAL A 4 4.33 -1.11 18.81
C VAL A 4 5.66 -0.49 19.28
N THR A 5 5.65 0.81 19.60
CA THR A 5 6.77 1.58 20.12
C THR A 5 6.25 2.83 20.80
N ASP A 6 6.96 3.34 21.81
CA ASP A 6 6.61 4.54 22.58
C ASP A 6 7.39 5.79 22.13
N ILE A 7 8.22 5.69 21.09
CA ILE A 7 9.15 6.75 20.67
C ILE A 7 8.45 7.97 20.03
N ALA A 8 7.17 7.90 19.72
CA ALA A 8 6.51 8.87 18.86
C ALA A 8 5.27 9.54 19.52
N PRO A 9 5.42 10.29 20.63
CA PRO A 9 4.31 11.08 21.16
C PRO A 9 3.76 12.03 20.08
N GLY A 10 2.44 12.14 19.98
CA GLY A 10 1.74 12.88 18.92
C GLY A 10 1.46 12.05 17.67
N TYR A 11 1.99 10.83 17.59
CA TYR A 11 1.76 9.88 16.51
C TYR A 11 1.23 8.54 17.00
N ASP A 12 0.65 8.49 18.20
CA ASP A 12 0.12 7.28 18.81
C ASP A 12 -0.97 6.62 17.98
N HIS A 13 -1.73 7.39 17.20
CA HIS A 13 -2.69 6.87 16.22
C HIS A 13 -2.01 6.01 15.15
N ILE A 14 -0.79 6.33 14.74
CA ILE A 14 -0.02 5.54 13.74
C ILE A 14 0.58 4.31 14.41
N THR A 15 1.31 4.49 15.52
CA THR A 15 2.00 3.37 16.20
C THR A 15 1.01 2.32 16.69
N SER A 16 -0.15 2.73 17.20
CA SER A 16 -1.21 1.81 17.62
C SER A 16 -1.93 1.17 16.44
N ALA A 17 -2.11 1.87 15.31
CA ALA A 17 -2.73 1.30 14.12
C ALA A 17 -1.87 0.18 13.51
N ILE A 18 -0.55 0.29 13.55
CA ILE A 18 0.37 -0.79 13.15
C ILE A 18 0.11 -2.03 14.02
N GLY A 19 0.06 -1.87 15.34
CA GLY A 19 -0.23 -2.96 16.26
C GLY A 19 -1.64 -3.53 16.09
N ALA A 20 -2.63 -2.64 15.87
CA ALA A 20 -4.01 -3.04 15.62
C ALA A 20 -4.15 -3.86 14.35
N ALA A 21 -3.48 -3.50 13.26
CA ALA A 21 -3.47 -4.27 12.02
C ALA A 21 -2.91 -5.69 12.25
N HIS A 22 -1.78 -5.81 12.95
CA HIS A 22 -1.17 -7.10 13.28
C HIS A 22 -2.10 -8.00 14.10
N ILE A 23 -2.72 -7.47 15.14
CA ILE A 23 -3.66 -8.25 15.98
C ILE A 23 -4.92 -8.61 15.21
N ALA A 24 -5.45 -7.67 14.43
CA ALA A 24 -6.69 -7.88 13.69
C ALA A 24 -6.57 -8.95 12.61
N MET A 25 -5.40 -9.16 12.04
CA MET A 25 -5.13 -10.30 11.14
C MET A 25 -5.37 -11.64 11.84
N GLY A 26 -5.17 -11.72 13.15
CA GLY A 26 -5.43 -12.91 13.98
C GLY A 26 -6.89 -13.14 14.34
N GLY A 27 -7.83 -12.27 13.92
CA GLY A 27 -9.27 -12.50 14.10
C GLY A 27 -9.99 -11.52 15.01
N THR A 28 -9.44 -10.33 15.29
CA THR A 28 -10.13 -9.27 16.04
C THR A 28 -11.39 -8.82 15.28
N ALA A 29 -12.52 -8.75 15.98
CA ALA A 29 -13.81 -8.38 15.41
C ALA A 29 -14.06 -6.86 15.37
N MET A 30 -13.45 -6.09 16.27
CA MET A 30 -13.67 -4.66 16.40
C MET A 30 -12.39 -3.96 16.88
N LEU A 31 -12.11 -2.81 16.30
CA LEU A 31 -11.03 -1.91 16.70
C LEU A 31 -11.61 -0.58 17.18
N CYS A 32 -11.00 0.01 18.22
CA CYS A 32 -11.28 1.38 18.63
C CYS A 32 -10.12 2.28 18.20
N TYR A 33 -10.43 3.51 17.77
CA TYR A 33 -9.42 4.44 17.30
C TYR A 33 -8.63 5.10 18.44
N VAL A 34 -7.44 5.56 18.11
CA VAL A 34 -6.58 6.43 18.93
C VAL A 34 -6.35 7.73 18.17
N THR A 35 -6.31 8.86 18.86
CA THR A 35 -6.09 10.16 18.24
C THR A 35 -4.61 10.56 18.27
N PRO A 36 -4.19 11.54 17.41
CA PRO A 36 -2.84 12.11 17.51
C PRO A 36 -2.50 12.72 18.87
N LYS A 37 -3.52 13.14 19.64
CA LYS A 37 -3.35 13.76 20.96
C LYS A 37 -3.45 12.77 22.12
N GLU A 38 -3.47 11.49 21.86
CA GLU A 38 -3.49 10.47 22.91
C GLU A 38 -2.34 10.70 23.89
N HIS A 39 -2.65 10.64 25.20
CA HIS A 39 -1.73 10.91 26.31
C HIS A 39 -1.15 12.34 26.36
N LEU A 40 -1.54 13.26 25.46
CA LEU A 40 -1.01 14.62 25.40
C LEU A 40 -2.06 15.69 25.67
N GLY A 41 -3.30 15.50 25.24
CA GLY A 41 -4.33 16.51 25.38
C GLY A 41 -5.69 16.09 24.86
N LEU A 42 -6.66 17.01 24.93
CA LEU A 42 -8.01 16.76 24.43
C LEU A 42 -8.04 16.86 22.90
N PRO A 43 -8.54 15.84 22.20
CA PRO A 43 -8.65 15.87 20.74
C PRO A 43 -9.77 16.83 20.29
N ASN A 44 -9.55 17.52 19.19
CA ASN A 44 -10.57 18.24 18.46
C ASN A 44 -11.21 17.33 17.39
N ARG A 45 -12.14 17.88 16.58
CA ARG A 45 -12.84 17.13 15.54
C ARG A 45 -11.88 16.52 14.50
N ASP A 46 -10.87 17.28 14.11
CA ASP A 46 -9.92 16.83 13.07
C ASP A 46 -8.98 15.74 13.58
N ASP A 47 -8.58 15.84 14.85
CA ASP A 47 -7.83 14.77 15.53
C ASP A 47 -8.63 13.47 15.58
N VAL A 48 -9.94 13.56 15.88
CA VAL A 48 -10.85 12.40 15.86
C VAL A 48 -10.98 11.83 14.46
N LYS A 49 -11.21 12.68 13.43
CA LYS A 49 -11.26 12.25 12.03
C LYS A 49 -9.98 11.50 11.65
N THR A 50 -8.81 12.07 11.96
CA THR A 50 -7.51 11.45 11.68
C THR A 50 -7.39 10.08 12.35
N GLY A 51 -7.74 9.96 13.62
CA GLY A 51 -7.71 8.69 14.34
C GLY A 51 -8.63 7.64 13.73
N VAL A 52 -9.88 8.00 13.43
CA VAL A 52 -10.87 7.09 12.82
C VAL A 52 -10.39 6.60 11.44
N ILE A 53 -9.91 7.51 10.58
CA ILE A 53 -9.42 7.12 9.25
C ILE A 53 -8.20 6.20 9.37
N THR A 54 -7.26 6.50 10.26
CA THR A 54 -6.09 5.67 10.50
C THR A 54 -6.48 4.24 10.90
N TYR A 55 -7.46 4.10 11.78
CA TYR A 55 -7.95 2.77 12.20
C TYR A 55 -8.79 2.06 11.14
N LYS A 56 -9.51 2.78 10.28
CA LYS A 56 -10.14 2.19 9.09
C LYS A 56 -9.10 1.61 8.13
N ILE A 57 -7.95 2.28 7.97
CA ILE A 57 -6.83 1.76 7.18
C ILE A 57 -6.27 0.47 7.80
N ALA A 58 -6.04 0.46 9.11
CA ALA A 58 -5.58 -0.72 9.84
C ALA A 58 -6.55 -1.90 9.72
N ALA A 59 -7.85 -1.65 9.87
CA ALA A 59 -8.89 -2.65 9.74
C ALA A 59 -8.96 -3.22 8.31
N HIS A 60 -8.93 -2.35 7.29
CA HIS A 60 -8.93 -2.78 5.89
C HIS A 60 -7.69 -3.63 5.55
N SER A 61 -6.51 -3.22 5.99
CA SER A 61 -5.28 -4.00 5.83
C SER A 61 -5.40 -5.40 6.44
N ALA A 62 -5.97 -5.50 7.64
CA ALA A 62 -6.22 -6.77 8.30
C ALA A 62 -7.26 -7.62 7.56
N ASP A 63 -8.32 -7.01 7.02
CA ASP A 63 -9.35 -7.69 6.26
C ASP A 63 -8.82 -8.26 4.93
N VAL A 64 -7.96 -7.53 4.24
CA VAL A 64 -7.24 -8.03 3.07
C VAL A 64 -6.38 -9.24 3.44
N ALA A 65 -5.61 -9.15 4.52
CA ALA A 65 -4.75 -10.24 4.99
C ALA A 65 -5.52 -11.50 5.42
N LYS A 66 -6.70 -11.32 6.04
CA LYS A 66 -7.61 -12.44 6.42
C LYS A 66 -8.35 -13.04 5.22
N GLY A 67 -8.30 -12.44 4.05
CA GLY A 67 -9.09 -12.85 2.90
C GLY A 67 -10.59 -12.52 3.04
N HIS A 68 -10.95 -11.47 3.77
CA HIS A 68 -12.35 -11.06 3.95
C HIS A 68 -13.00 -10.77 2.59
N PRO A 69 -14.20 -11.33 2.32
CA PRO A 69 -14.90 -11.09 1.06
C PRO A 69 -15.10 -9.60 0.81
N GLY A 70 -14.77 -9.13 -0.38
CA GLY A 70 -14.92 -7.73 -0.78
C GLY A 70 -13.74 -6.81 -0.44
N ALA A 71 -12.94 -7.07 0.60
CA ALA A 71 -11.80 -6.23 0.96
C ALA A 71 -10.76 -6.18 -0.18
N ARG A 72 -10.37 -7.33 -0.71
CA ARG A 72 -9.47 -7.44 -1.84
C ARG A 72 -10.04 -6.81 -3.12
N ALA A 73 -11.32 -7.03 -3.39
CA ALA A 73 -11.97 -6.46 -4.57
C ALA A 73 -12.00 -4.93 -4.53
N TRP A 74 -12.22 -4.34 -3.34
CA TRP A 74 -12.14 -2.89 -3.17
C TRP A 74 -10.73 -2.35 -3.41
N ASP A 75 -9.73 -3.02 -2.85
CA ASP A 75 -8.31 -2.64 -3.02
C ASP A 75 -7.88 -2.75 -4.50
N ASP A 76 -8.28 -3.82 -5.19
CA ASP A 76 -8.02 -4.00 -6.62
C ASP A 76 -8.73 -2.92 -7.48
N ALA A 77 -9.96 -2.54 -7.14
CA ALA A 77 -10.69 -1.45 -7.80
C ALA A 77 -9.98 -0.11 -7.64
N MET A 78 -9.50 0.20 -6.42
CA MET A 78 -8.70 1.40 -6.15
C MET A 78 -7.38 1.36 -6.93
N SER A 79 -6.66 0.24 -6.92
CA SER A 79 -5.40 0.08 -7.66
C SER A 79 -5.59 0.32 -9.15
N LYS A 80 -6.67 -0.21 -9.72
CA LYS A 80 -7.02 0.02 -11.12
C LYS A 80 -7.34 1.48 -11.39
N ALA A 81 -8.14 2.13 -10.55
CA ALA A 81 -8.47 3.55 -10.67
C ALA A 81 -7.21 4.43 -10.61
N ARG A 82 -6.26 4.12 -9.71
CA ARG A 82 -4.97 4.82 -9.62
C ARG A 82 -4.13 4.63 -10.88
N PHE A 83 -4.01 3.42 -11.36
CA PHE A 83 -3.21 3.12 -12.56
C PHE A 83 -3.75 3.82 -13.81
N GLU A 84 -5.08 3.91 -13.94
CA GLU A 84 -5.77 4.53 -15.07
C GLU A 84 -5.97 6.05 -14.91
N PHE A 85 -5.48 6.66 -13.83
CA PHE A 85 -5.68 8.08 -13.49
C PHE A 85 -7.15 8.51 -13.47
N ARG A 86 -8.03 7.62 -13.02
CA ARG A 86 -9.47 7.91 -12.86
C ARG A 86 -9.71 8.57 -11.49
N TRP A 87 -9.41 9.86 -11.41
CA TRP A 87 -9.40 10.63 -10.17
C TRP A 87 -10.72 10.58 -9.40
N ASN A 88 -11.85 10.78 -10.09
CA ASN A 88 -13.16 10.72 -9.45
C ASN A 88 -13.44 9.35 -8.81
N ASP A 89 -13.03 8.28 -9.49
CA ASP A 89 -13.18 6.93 -8.94
C ASP A 89 -12.25 6.70 -7.74
N GLN A 90 -11.03 7.25 -7.78
CA GLN A 90 -10.12 7.21 -6.63
C GLN A 90 -10.74 7.91 -5.41
N PHE A 91 -11.33 9.08 -5.60
CA PHE A 91 -11.99 9.80 -4.51
C PHE A 91 -13.21 9.02 -4.00
N ALA A 92 -14.06 8.52 -4.89
CA ALA A 92 -15.25 7.75 -4.52
C ALA A 92 -14.91 6.44 -3.77
N LEU A 93 -13.80 5.80 -4.10
CA LEU A 93 -13.31 4.58 -3.44
C LEU A 93 -12.48 4.86 -2.19
N SER A 94 -12.09 6.12 -1.93
CA SER A 94 -11.24 6.49 -0.80
C SER A 94 -11.95 6.33 0.54
N LEU A 95 -11.18 5.99 1.58
CA LEU A 95 -11.65 6.06 2.98
C LEU A 95 -11.86 7.49 3.48
N ASP A 96 -11.17 8.47 2.88
CA ASP A 96 -11.32 9.90 3.13
C ASP A 96 -11.31 10.67 1.80
N PRO A 97 -12.44 10.70 1.09
CA PRO A 97 -12.54 11.34 -0.22
C PRO A 97 -12.28 12.85 -0.16
N GLU A 98 -12.73 13.52 0.90
CA GLU A 98 -12.55 14.98 1.06
C GLU A 98 -11.07 15.35 1.14
N THR A 99 -10.30 14.66 1.97
CA THR A 99 -8.85 14.90 2.10
C THR A 99 -8.11 14.52 0.82
N ALA A 100 -8.47 13.40 0.19
CA ALA A 100 -7.84 12.96 -1.05
C ALA A 100 -8.06 13.98 -2.18
N GLN A 101 -9.28 14.49 -2.33
CA GLN A 101 -9.60 15.51 -3.33
C GLN A 101 -8.93 16.84 -3.01
N ALA A 102 -8.95 17.30 -1.76
CA ALA A 102 -8.32 18.55 -1.36
C ALA A 102 -6.82 18.56 -1.67
N TYR A 103 -6.10 17.49 -1.34
CA TYR A 103 -4.67 17.37 -1.63
C TYR A 103 -4.37 17.31 -3.13
N HIS A 104 -5.22 16.60 -3.89
CA HIS A 104 -5.07 16.52 -5.34
C HIS A 104 -5.24 17.90 -5.99
N ASP A 105 -6.26 18.64 -5.57
CA ASP A 105 -6.65 19.90 -6.18
C ASP A 105 -5.80 21.11 -5.73
N GLU A 106 -5.11 21.00 -4.58
CA GLU A 106 -4.34 22.09 -3.96
C GLU A 106 -3.35 22.75 -4.92
N THR A 107 -2.69 21.96 -5.76
CA THR A 107 -1.65 22.45 -6.68
C THR A 107 -2.05 22.41 -8.15
N LEU A 108 -3.33 22.15 -8.46
CA LEU A 108 -3.88 22.08 -9.81
C LEU A 108 -4.85 23.24 -10.06
N PRO A 109 -4.36 24.38 -10.58
CA PRO A 109 -5.15 25.63 -10.62
C PRO A 109 -6.27 25.63 -11.67
N SER A 110 -6.32 24.67 -12.59
CA SER A 110 -7.32 24.63 -13.65
C SER A 110 -8.08 23.30 -13.69
N GLU A 111 -9.37 23.35 -13.98
CA GLU A 111 -10.22 22.16 -14.08
C GLU A 111 -9.70 21.08 -15.05
N PRO A 112 -9.17 21.41 -16.25
CA PRO A 112 -8.59 20.40 -17.14
C PRO A 112 -7.37 19.67 -16.53
N ALA A 113 -6.60 20.33 -15.64
CA ALA A 113 -5.47 19.72 -14.98
C ALA A 113 -5.89 18.68 -13.93
N LYS A 114 -7.06 18.84 -13.32
CA LYS A 114 -7.61 17.94 -12.30
C LYS A 114 -8.00 16.57 -12.85
N THR A 115 -8.21 16.44 -14.14
CA THR A 115 -8.54 15.17 -14.83
C THR A 115 -7.38 14.63 -15.65
N ALA A 116 -6.21 15.27 -15.59
CA ALA A 116 -5.05 14.87 -16.36
C ALA A 116 -4.46 13.52 -15.89
N HIS A 117 -3.81 12.82 -16.80
CA HIS A 117 -3.15 11.53 -16.53
C HIS A 117 -1.76 11.71 -15.88
N PHE A 118 -1.69 12.56 -14.88
CA PHE A 118 -0.53 12.76 -14.00
C PHE A 118 -0.98 13.52 -12.74
N CYS A 119 -0.18 13.53 -11.70
CA CYS A 119 -0.36 14.40 -10.55
C CYS A 119 0.74 15.47 -10.50
N SER A 120 0.53 16.51 -9.70
CA SER A 120 1.48 17.62 -9.54
C SER A 120 2.85 17.19 -8.99
N MET A 121 2.93 16.08 -8.24
CA MET A 121 4.18 15.61 -7.65
C MET A 121 5.22 15.21 -8.68
N CYS A 122 4.86 14.41 -9.69
CA CYS A 122 5.78 13.94 -10.73
C CYS A 122 5.65 14.75 -12.03
N GLY A 123 4.53 15.42 -12.24
CA GLY A 123 4.20 16.07 -13.50
C GLY A 123 4.07 15.09 -14.67
N PRO A 124 3.87 15.63 -15.89
CA PRO A 124 3.54 14.79 -17.05
C PRO A 124 4.71 13.96 -17.60
N LYS A 125 5.95 14.31 -17.26
CA LYS A 125 7.16 13.70 -17.87
C LYS A 125 7.85 12.66 -17.00
N PHE A 126 7.62 12.67 -15.69
CA PHE A 126 8.36 11.83 -14.73
C PHE A 126 7.46 10.86 -13.95
N CYS A 127 6.19 10.74 -14.30
CA CYS A 127 5.29 9.79 -13.67
C CYS A 127 5.59 8.36 -14.16
N SER A 128 6.06 7.50 -13.28
CA SER A 128 6.38 6.11 -13.61
C SER A 128 5.18 5.32 -14.14
N MET A 129 3.97 5.58 -13.61
CA MET A 129 2.75 4.95 -14.13
C MET A 129 2.45 5.40 -15.56
N ARG A 130 2.58 6.69 -15.85
CA ARG A 130 2.39 7.22 -17.21
C ARG A 130 3.40 6.64 -18.18
N ILE A 131 4.67 6.64 -17.80
CA ILE A 131 5.74 6.04 -18.63
C ILE A 131 5.46 4.55 -18.88
N SER A 132 5.00 3.80 -17.87
CA SER A 132 4.64 2.40 -18.02
C SER A 132 3.46 2.20 -18.98
N GLN A 133 2.47 3.09 -18.99
CA GLN A 133 1.37 3.06 -19.95
C GLN A 133 1.86 3.36 -21.36
N ASP A 134 2.64 4.43 -21.53
CA ASP A 134 3.20 4.81 -22.83
C ASP A 134 4.07 3.67 -23.44
N ILE A 135 4.86 2.98 -22.61
CA ILE A 135 5.64 1.80 -23.04
C ILE A 135 4.71 0.65 -23.45
N ARG A 136 3.68 0.37 -22.68
CA ARG A 136 2.69 -0.67 -23.04
C ARG A 136 1.97 -0.37 -24.34
N ASP A 137 1.58 0.89 -24.54
CA ASP A 137 0.89 1.32 -25.76
C ASP A 137 1.81 1.24 -26.99
N MET A 138 3.09 1.60 -26.83
CA MET A 138 4.08 1.53 -27.93
C MET A 138 4.50 0.10 -28.29
N PHE A 139 4.64 -0.79 -27.32
CA PHE A 139 5.23 -2.11 -27.52
C PHE A 139 4.24 -3.27 -27.33
N GLY A 140 3.08 -3.02 -26.74
CA GLY A 140 2.09 -4.07 -26.44
C GLY A 140 1.59 -4.80 -27.71
N GLY A 141 1.42 -4.09 -28.81
CA GLY A 141 1.06 -4.66 -30.11
C GLY A 141 2.17 -5.54 -30.69
N GLN A 142 3.42 -5.09 -30.62
CA GLN A 142 4.57 -5.82 -31.13
C GLN A 142 4.85 -7.11 -30.34
N MET A 143 4.65 -7.09 -29.02
CA MET A 143 4.81 -8.30 -28.18
C MET A 143 3.75 -9.34 -28.51
N ALA A 144 2.52 -8.92 -28.77
CA ALA A 144 1.44 -9.82 -29.20
C ALA A 144 1.72 -10.45 -30.58
N GLU A 145 2.23 -9.67 -31.54
CA GLU A 145 2.62 -10.17 -32.87
C GLU A 145 3.80 -11.17 -32.82
N LEU A 146 4.72 -10.98 -31.84
CA LEU A 146 5.84 -11.90 -31.63
C LEU A 146 5.46 -13.14 -30.80
N GLY A 147 4.18 -13.28 -30.40
CA GLY A 147 3.72 -14.39 -29.56
C GLY A 147 4.35 -14.41 -28.18
N MET A 148 4.90 -13.30 -27.72
CA MET A 148 5.50 -13.20 -26.40
C MET A 148 4.41 -13.06 -25.34
N PRO A 149 4.48 -13.82 -24.24
CA PRO A 149 3.51 -13.72 -23.18
C PRO A 149 3.53 -12.32 -22.57
N THR A 150 2.34 -11.78 -22.28
CA THR A 150 2.19 -10.52 -21.57
C THR A 150 2.86 -10.59 -20.18
N LEU A 151 3.25 -9.45 -19.62
CA LEU A 151 3.81 -9.40 -18.26
C LEU A 151 2.89 -10.09 -17.24
N GLY A 152 1.57 -9.96 -17.40
CA GLY A 152 0.59 -10.64 -16.54
C GLY A 152 0.62 -12.15 -16.67
N GLU A 153 0.84 -12.68 -17.87
CA GLU A 153 1.00 -14.12 -18.12
C GLU A 153 2.34 -14.63 -17.60
N GLN A 154 3.43 -13.86 -17.76
CA GLN A 154 4.74 -14.18 -17.19
C GLN A 154 4.70 -14.21 -15.65
N VAL A 155 4.06 -13.24 -15.02
CA VAL A 155 3.88 -13.19 -13.56
C VAL A 155 3.03 -14.35 -13.06
N ARG A 156 1.95 -14.71 -13.79
CA ARG A 156 1.12 -15.88 -13.45
C ARG A 156 1.89 -17.19 -13.63
N ALA A 157 2.66 -17.32 -14.71
CA ALA A 157 3.49 -18.49 -14.93
C ALA A 157 4.58 -18.62 -13.86
N ALA A 158 5.21 -17.52 -13.47
CA ALA A 158 6.18 -17.51 -12.38
C ALA A 158 5.53 -17.82 -11.01
N ALA A 159 4.30 -17.34 -10.76
CA ALA A 159 3.55 -17.66 -9.55
C ALA A 159 3.07 -19.12 -9.49
N HIS A 160 2.91 -19.78 -10.64
CA HIS A 160 2.58 -21.22 -10.72
C HIS A 160 3.82 -22.12 -10.80
N GLY A 161 5.01 -21.56 -11.02
CA GLY A 161 6.26 -22.31 -11.23
C GLY A 161 6.99 -22.76 -9.97
N SER A 162 6.72 -22.16 -8.84
CA SER A 162 7.18 -22.61 -7.50
C SER A 162 6.08 -22.31 -6.51
N ALA A 163 5.64 -23.32 -5.77
CA ALA A 163 4.71 -23.07 -4.68
C ALA A 163 5.36 -22.05 -3.72
N PRO A 164 4.63 -21.02 -3.25
CA PRO A 164 5.16 -20.04 -2.29
C PRO A 164 5.80 -20.69 -1.07
N GLU A 165 5.34 -21.89 -0.72
CA GLU A 165 5.86 -22.73 0.35
C GLU A 165 7.28 -23.24 0.09
N GLU A 166 7.63 -23.60 -1.16
CA GLU A 166 8.98 -24.06 -1.51
C GLU A 166 9.98 -22.89 -1.43
N GLY A 167 9.65 -21.72 -1.94
CA GLY A 167 10.47 -20.52 -1.81
C GLY A 167 10.66 -20.07 -0.37
N MET A 168 9.63 -20.17 0.47
CA MET A 168 9.70 -19.90 1.91
C MET A 168 10.58 -20.93 2.63
N GLN A 169 10.49 -22.19 2.28
CA GLN A 169 11.32 -23.26 2.86
C GLN A 169 12.79 -23.08 2.47
N GLU A 170 13.08 -22.74 1.22
CA GLU A 170 14.44 -22.48 0.75
C GLU A 170 15.07 -21.28 1.47
N LYS A 171 14.36 -20.15 1.57
CA LYS A 171 14.82 -18.96 2.30
C LYS A 171 14.94 -19.21 3.81
N SER A 172 14.07 -20.00 4.38
CA SER A 172 14.14 -20.41 5.77
C SER A 172 15.34 -21.33 6.06
N ALA A 173 15.71 -22.17 5.10
CA ALA A 173 16.89 -23.03 5.19
C ALA A 173 18.19 -22.21 5.02
N GLU A 174 18.19 -21.24 4.10
CA GLU A 174 19.29 -20.27 3.92
C GLU A 174 19.53 -19.44 5.18
N PHE A 175 18.47 -18.89 5.78
CA PHE A 175 18.54 -18.14 7.04
C PHE A 175 19.15 -18.97 8.17
N ARG A 176 18.72 -20.23 8.32
CA ARG A 176 19.27 -21.12 9.34
C ARG A 176 20.74 -21.46 9.08
N ARG A 177 21.15 -21.66 7.82
CA ARG A 177 22.56 -21.92 7.45
C ARG A 177 23.46 -20.72 7.76
N ASN A 178 22.92 -19.51 7.66
CA ASN A 178 23.62 -18.25 7.97
C ASN A 178 23.56 -17.89 9.47
N GLY A 179 23.34 -18.87 10.35
CA GLY A 179 23.34 -18.67 11.79
C GLY A 179 22.14 -17.92 12.35
N SER A 180 21.03 -17.88 11.61
CA SER A 180 19.79 -17.15 12.00
C SER A 180 19.99 -15.65 12.23
N GLN A 181 20.91 -15.05 11.50
CA GLN A 181 21.17 -13.61 11.53
C GLN A 181 20.64 -12.93 10.27
N VAL A 182 19.91 -11.81 10.45
CA VAL A 182 19.37 -11.01 9.34
C VAL A 182 20.45 -10.17 8.68
N TYR A 183 21.48 -9.80 9.44
CA TYR A 183 22.63 -9.04 8.95
C TYR A 183 23.90 -9.87 9.14
N LEU A 184 24.57 -10.20 8.05
CA LEU A 184 25.93 -10.76 8.10
C LEU A 184 26.90 -9.60 8.38
N ARG A 185 27.77 -9.75 9.39
CA ARG A 185 28.86 -8.78 9.60
C ARG A 185 29.87 -8.97 8.48
N GLU A 186 30.26 -7.89 7.82
CA GLU A 186 31.28 -7.89 6.76
C GLU A 186 32.69 -8.31 7.26
N ASP A 187 32.88 -8.43 8.57
CA ASP A 187 34.21 -8.63 9.18
C ASP A 187 34.53 -10.12 9.46
N ALA A 188 33.79 -11.08 8.93
CA ALA A 188 34.00 -12.50 9.21
C ALA A 188 35.08 -13.17 8.31
N ASP A 189 35.69 -12.48 7.36
CA ASP A 189 36.65 -13.03 6.39
C ASP A 189 38.08 -12.49 6.54
N LEU A 190 38.49 -12.03 7.72
CA LEU A 190 39.88 -11.65 8.01
C LEU A 190 40.41 -12.31 9.30
N ALA A 191 40.46 -13.62 9.32
CA ALA A 191 41.27 -14.38 10.27
C ALA A 191 41.77 -15.72 9.67
#